data_44c8ddf8fc48efe5c1c645f770c56f34
#
_entry.id   44c8ddf8fc48efe5c1c645f770c56f34
#
_cell.length_a   1.000
_cell.length_b   1.000
_cell.length_c   1.000
_cell.angle_alpha   90.00
_cell.angle_beta   90.00
_cell.angle_gamma   90.00
#
_symmetry.space_group_name_H-M   'P 1'
#
loop_
_entity.id
_entity.type
_entity.pdbx_description
1 polymer ?
#
loop_
_entity_poly.entity_id
_entity_poly.type
_entity_poly.pdbx_seq_one_letter_code
_entity_poly.pdbx_strand_id
1 'polypeptide(L)'
;GRKLLFMGQEFGQLSEWNENEELPWNILEYPLHQNMQDYVTALNELYRTHPAMYQKDFEQEGFEWINCTSAADNIVVFTRKTDKPEETLLFVCNFAPVEHEKFRLGVPFAGKYKEILNSDAKQFGGSGMVNPRVKMSKKEEWDTRKNSIAINLAPMSTAVFSCTPYEEEAEPEKKKTAEKRKRPARQPSVKLPASPLDVISEKVGQIIKTARESRH
;
A
#
# COMPACT_ATOMS: atom_id res chain seq x y z
N GLY A 1 -4.07 -10.80 -5.30
CA GLY A 1 -3.87 -12.23 -5.63
C GLY A 1 -4.53 -13.15 -4.61
N ARG A 2 -4.70 -14.43 -4.98
CA ARG A 2 -5.28 -15.42 -4.05
C ARG A 2 -4.32 -15.74 -2.92
N LYS A 3 -4.84 -15.85 -1.69
CA LYS A 3 -4.11 -16.34 -0.53
C LYS A 3 -4.08 -17.87 -0.61
N LEU A 4 -2.95 -18.45 -0.25
CA LEU A 4 -2.75 -19.89 -0.26
C LEU A 4 -2.02 -20.32 1.00
N LEU A 5 -2.58 -21.32 1.67
CA LEU A 5 -1.91 -22.15 2.67
C LEU A 5 -1.93 -23.59 2.17
N PHE A 6 -0.86 -24.32 2.41
CA PHE A 6 -0.75 -25.71 2.02
C PHE A 6 -0.65 -26.58 3.25
N MET A 7 -1.18 -27.80 3.17
CA MET A 7 -1.31 -28.84 4.18
C MET A 7 -0.28 -28.78 5.32
N GLY A 8 -0.73 -28.44 6.54
CA GLY A 8 0.11 -28.37 7.74
C GLY A 8 0.88 -27.06 7.95
N GLN A 9 0.88 -26.14 6.98
CA GLN A 9 1.53 -24.84 7.14
C GLN A 9 0.85 -23.99 8.22
N GLU A 10 -0.46 -24.17 8.45
CA GLU A 10 -1.25 -23.46 9.43
C GLU A 10 -0.82 -23.70 10.88
N PHE A 11 -0.10 -24.78 11.14
CA PHE A 11 0.51 -25.07 12.46
C PHE A 11 2.02 -25.35 12.38
N GLY A 12 2.63 -25.07 11.20
CA GLY A 12 4.08 -25.12 11.04
C GLY A 12 4.66 -26.53 11.16
N GLN A 13 4.08 -27.53 10.46
CA GLN A 13 4.61 -28.90 10.47
C GLN A 13 6.08 -28.94 10.05
N LEU A 14 6.83 -29.90 10.59
CA LEU A 14 8.28 -29.99 10.42
C LEU A 14 8.72 -30.79 9.18
N SER A 15 7.84 -31.64 8.65
CA SER A 15 8.07 -32.47 7.46
C SER A 15 7.26 -31.96 6.27
N GLU A 16 7.65 -32.34 5.07
CA GLU A 16 6.82 -32.15 3.90
C GLU A 16 5.51 -32.95 4.02
N TRP A 17 4.43 -32.42 3.42
CA TRP A 17 3.19 -33.14 3.35
C TRP A 17 3.34 -34.45 2.53
N ASN A 18 2.76 -35.50 3.08
CA ASN A 18 2.74 -36.84 2.43
C ASN A 18 1.28 -37.29 2.28
N GLU A 19 0.86 -37.55 1.04
CA GLU A 19 -0.53 -37.96 0.74
C GLU A 19 -0.90 -39.34 1.32
N ASN A 20 0.09 -40.15 1.72
CA ASN A 20 -0.14 -41.48 2.29
C ASN A 20 -0.20 -41.50 3.81
N GLU A 21 -0.04 -40.34 4.45
CA GLU A 21 0.01 -40.23 5.91
C GLU A 21 -0.92 -39.09 6.39
N GLU A 22 -1.40 -39.22 7.60
CA GLU A 22 -2.14 -38.18 8.28
C GLU A 22 -1.20 -37.03 8.68
N LEU A 23 -1.72 -35.79 8.71
CA LEU A 23 -0.97 -34.64 9.23
C LEU A 23 -0.57 -34.88 10.70
N PRO A 24 0.61 -34.41 11.11
CA PRO A 24 1.13 -34.65 12.47
C PRO A 24 0.44 -33.78 13.53
N TRP A 25 -0.87 -33.99 13.75
CA TRP A 25 -1.70 -33.20 14.68
C TRP A 25 -1.18 -33.19 16.13
N ASN A 26 -0.41 -34.20 16.50
CA ASN A 26 0.21 -34.29 17.83
C ASN A 26 1.19 -33.16 18.12
N ILE A 27 1.76 -32.49 17.10
CA ILE A 27 2.67 -31.35 17.35
C ILE A 27 1.96 -30.13 17.90
N LEU A 28 0.62 -30.05 17.79
CA LEU A 28 -0.17 -28.98 18.43
C LEU A 28 -0.10 -29.01 19.98
N GLU A 29 0.40 -30.08 20.59
CA GLU A 29 0.71 -30.14 22.02
C GLU A 29 1.88 -29.18 22.39
N TYR A 30 2.69 -28.77 21.42
CA TYR A 30 3.79 -27.84 21.65
C TYR A 30 3.33 -26.40 21.46
N PRO A 31 3.62 -25.49 22.42
CA PRO A 31 3.08 -24.12 22.42
C PRO A 31 3.36 -23.32 21.14
N LEU A 32 4.51 -23.46 20.52
CA LEU A 32 4.84 -22.69 19.31
C LEU A 32 3.99 -23.09 18.10
N HIS A 33 3.64 -24.39 17.98
CA HIS A 33 2.77 -24.88 16.90
C HIS A 33 1.32 -24.42 17.15
N GLN A 34 0.85 -24.45 18.39
CA GLN A 34 -0.45 -23.91 18.77
C GLN A 34 -0.51 -22.38 18.50
N ASN A 35 0.51 -21.64 18.90
CA ASN A 35 0.58 -20.19 18.66
C ASN A 35 0.57 -19.86 17.16
N MET A 36 1.22 -20.68 16.32
CA MET A 36 1.18 -20.53 14.87
C MET A 36 -0.24 -20.75 14.33
N GLN A 37 -0.95 -21.78 14.82
CA GLN A 37 -2.33 -22.04 14.42
C GLN A 37 -3.26 -20.89 14.87
N ASP A 38 -3.06 -20.36 16.06
CA ASP A 38 -3.82 -19.21 16.56
C ASP A 38 -3.56 -17.96 15.71
N TYR A 39 -2.32 -17.75 15.27
CA TYR A 39 -1.98 -16.66 14.36
C TYR A 39 -2.66 -16.81 13.01
N VAL A 40 -2.63 -18.01 12.40
CA VAL A 40 -3.32 -18.29 11.13
C VAL A 40 -4.84 -18.13 11.28
N THR A 41 -5.39 -18.52 12.44
CA THR A 41 -6.80 -18.28 12.75
C THR A 41 -7.13 -16.79 12.77
N ALA A 42 -6.29 -15.97 13.39
CA ALA A 42 -6.44 -14.52 13.41
C ALA A 42 -6.30 -13.89 12.01
N LEU A 43 -5.40 -14.42 11.17
CA LEU A 43 -5.28 -14.00 9.77
C LEU A 43 -6.53 -14.33 8.95
N ASN A 44 -7.11 -15.51 9.14
CA ASN A 44 -8.36 -15.92 8.50
C ASN A 44 -9.53 -15.04 8.95
N GLU A 45 -9.59 -14.67 10.22
CA GLU A 45 -10.58 -13.74 10.74
C GLU A 45 -10.40 -12.33 10.14
N LEU A 46 -9.16 -11.82 10.08
CA LEU A 46 -8.85 -10.56 9.41
C LEU A 46 -9.32 -10.59 7.94
N TYR A 47 -9.05 -11.71 7.24
CA TYR A 47 -9.47 -11.88 5.85
C TYR A 47 -10.98 -11.83 5.69
N ARG A 48 -11.73 -12.53 6.56
CA ARG A 48 -13.19 -12.63 6.48
C ARG A 48 -13.91 -11.34 6.86
N THR A 49 -13.35 -10.59 7.81
CA THR A 49 -14.03 -9.43 8.42
C THR A 49 -13.69 -8.10 7.76
N HIS A 50 -12.60 -8.04 6.97
CA HIS A 50 -12.16 -6.79 6.34
C HIS A 50 -12.27 -6.86 4.81
N PRO A 51 -13.22 -6.14 4.21
CA PRO A 51 -13.44 -6.13 2.75
C PRO A 51 -12.18 -5.78 1.94
N ALA A 52 -11.28 -4.95 2.47
CA ALA A 52 -10.02 -4.61 1.84
C ALA A 52 -9.14 -5.84 1.53
N MET A 53 -9.35 -6.97 2.22
CA MET A 53 -8.56 -8.18 2.02
C MET A 53 -8.98 -8.99 0.79
N TYR A 54 -10.21 -8.82 0.29
CA TYR A 54 -10.74 -9.68 -0.79
C TYR A 54 -11.52 -8.94 -1.87
N GLN A 55 -12.13 -7.78 -1.57
CA GLN A 55 -13.10 -7.15 -2.48
C GLN A 55 -12.46 -6.70 -3.79
N LYS A 56 -11.24 -6.15 -3.73
CA LYS A 56 -10.46 -5.68 -4.89
C LYS A 56 -9.15 -6.46 -5.08
N ASP A 57 -9.20 -7.78 -4.93
CA ASP A 57 -7.99 -8.62 -5.00
C ASP A 57 -7.35 -8.67 -6.39
N PHE A 58 -8.14 -8.46 -7.44
CA PHE A 58 -7.72 -8.50 -8.83
C PHE A 58 -7.66 -7.12 -9.50
N GLU A 59 -7.95 -6.06 -8.74
CA GLU A 59 -7.93 -4.69 -9.20
C GLU A 59 -6.67 -3.98 -8.69
N GLN A 60 -6.09 -3.14 -9.53
CA GLN A 60 -4.89 -2.37 -9.17
C GLN A 60 -5.18 -1.39 -8.01
N GLU A 61 -6.39 -0.83 -7.97
CA GLU A 61 -6.87 0.11 -6.96
C GLU A 61 -6.94 -0.50 -5.56
N GLY A 62 -7.07 -1.84 -5.46
CA GLY A 62 -7.13 -2.57 -4.20
C GLY A 62 -5.80 -2.68 -3.46
N PHE A 63 -4.69 -2.29 -4.09
CA PHE A 63 -3.34 -2.40 -3.53
C PHE A 63 -2.52 -1.15 -3.84
N GLU A 64 -1.75 -0.67 -2.87
CA GLU A 64 -0.83 0.44 -3.09
C GLU A 64 0.42 0.30 -2.23
N TRP A 65 1.60 0.41 -2.86
CA TRP A 65 2.85 0.54 -2.13
C TRP A 65 2.96 1.91 -1.47
N ILE A 66 3.32 1.92 -0.19
CA ILE A 66 3.70 3.14 0.55
C ILE A 66 5.22 3.24 0.56
N ASN A 67 5.91 2.17 0.97
CA ASN A 67 7.36 2.08 0.94
C ASN A 67 7.77 0.65 0.55
N CYS A 68 8.50 0.53 -0.55
CA CYS A 68 9.11 -0.72 -1.01
C CYS A 68 10.59 -0.52 -1.38
N THR A 69 11.18 0.63 -1.04
CA THR A 69 12.55 1.04 -1.43
C THR A 69 13.53 1.03 -0.28
N SER A 70 13.08 0.79 0.97
CA SER A 70 13.93 0.66 2.16
C SER A 70 14.66 -0.68 2.18
N ALA A 71 15.41 -0.98 1.12
CA ALA A 71 16.12 -2.26 0.96
C ALA A 71 17.18 -2.49 2.05
N ALA A 72 17.78 -1.42 2.58
CA ALA A 72 18.76 -1.52 3.66
C ALA A 72 18.13 -2.00 4.98
N ASP A 73 16.85 -1.67 5.22
CA ASP A 73 16.12 -2.04 6.43
C ASP A 73 15.30 -3.32 6.27
N ASN A 74 15.15 -3.83 5.04
CA ASN A 74 14.26 -4.95 4.71
C ASN A 74 12.83 -4.76 5.19
N ILE A 75 12.33 -3.51 5.14
CA ILE A 75 10.97 -3.16 5.53
C ILE A 75 10.16 -2.83 4.29
N VAL A 76 8.94 -3.36 4.23
CA VAL A 76 7.96 -3.02 3.21
C VAL A 76 6.67 -2.52 3.86
N VAL A 77 6.08 -1.49 3.25
CA VAL A 77 4.82 -0.88 3.70
C VAL A 77 3.87 -0.78 2.52
N PHE A 78 2.66 -1.30 2.69
CA PHE A 78 1.63 -1.25 1.67
C PHE A 78 0.24 -1.12 2.27
N THR A 79 -0.74 -0.75 1.45
CA THR A 79 -2.15 -0.72 1.83
C THR A 79 -2.97 -1.71 1.02
N ARG A 80 -4.03 -2.20 1.65
CA ARG A 80 -5.16 -2.86 1.02
C ARG A 80 -6.36 -1.94 1.15
N LYS A 81 -7.11 -1.76 0.06
CA LYS A 81 -8.16 -0.73 -0.03
C LYS A 81 -9.44 -1.27 -0.66
N THR A 82 -10.54 -0.61 -0.33
CA THR A 82 -11.79 -0.65 -1.08
C THR A 82 -12.07 0.74 -1.65
N ASP A 83 -13.28 1.01 -2.11
CA ASP A 83 -13.72 2.36 -2.49
C ASP A 83 -13.96 3.27 -1.30
N LYS A 84 -14.01 2.70 -0.09
CA LYS A 84 -14.24 3.43 1.15
C LYS A 84 -12.92 3.62 1.90
N PRO A 85 -12.47 4.86 2.12
CA PRO A 85 -11.21 5.13 2.81
C PRO A 85 -11.13 4.51 4.22
N GLU A 86 -12.24 4.45 4.96
CA GLU A 86 -12.33 3.88 6.30
C GLU A 86 -12.16 2.35 6.35
N GLU A 87 -12.27 1.66 5.22
CA GLU A 87 -11.99 0.23 5.09
C GLU A 87 -10.51 -0.06 4.74
N THR A 88 -9.68 0.98 4.62
CA THR A 88 -8.25 0.82 4.29
C THR A 88 -7.52 0.11 5.43
N LEU A 89 -6.69 -0.86 5.07
CA LEU A 89 -5.71 -1.51 5.95
C LEU A 89 -4.29 -1.12 5.54
N LEU A 90 -3.44 -0.83 6.53
CA LEU A 90 -2.02 -0.54 6.35
C LEU A 90 -1.22 -1.72 6.92
N PHE A 91 -0.36 -2.30 6.09
CA PHE A 91 0.55 -3.38 6.43
C PHE A 91 1.97 -2.86 6.52
N VAL A 92 2.66 -3.23 7.59
CA VAL A 92 4.07 -2.93 7.80
C VAL A 92 4.78 -4.23 8.12
N CYS A 93 5.68 -4.68 7.22
CA CYS A 93 6.39 -5.94 7.35
C CYS A 93 7.89 -5.66 7.52
N ASN A 94 8.46 -6.14 8.60
CA ASN A 94 9.89 -6.12 8.87
C ASN A 94 10.46 -7.52 8.66
N PHE A 95 11.30 -7.68 7.64
CA PHE A 95 11.98 -8.94 7.32
C PHE A 95 13.43 -8.97 7.84
N ALA A 96 13.81 -7.99 8.68
CA ALA A 96 15.12 -7.96 9.34
C ALA A 96 15.01 -8.43 10.79
N PRO A 97 16.09 -9.06 11.35
CA PRO A 97 16.16 -9.42 12.76
C PRO A 97 16.52 -8.21 13.66
N VAL A 98 16.04 -7.04 13.31
CA VAL A 98 16.30 -5.77 13.98
C VAL A 98 14.97 -5.12 14.38
N GLU A 99 14.89 -4.68 15.63
CA GLU A 99 13.76 -3.90 16.11
C GLU A 99 13.91 -2.41 15.73
N HIS A 100 12.79 -1.75 15.52
CA HIS A 100 12.75 -0.32 15.26
C HIS A 100 11.81 0.37 16.24
N GLU A 101 12.35 1.16 17.15
CA GLU A 101 11.55 2.07 17.96
C GLU A 101 11.23 3.35 17.19
N LYS A 102 9.96 3.77 17.27
CA LYS A 102 9.49 5.01 16.62
C LYS A 102 9.80 5.07 15.13
N PHE A 103 9.77 3.91 14.45
CA PHE A 103 9.91 3.85 12.99
C PHE A 103 8.86 4.74 12.33
N ARG A 104 9.32 5.70 11.54
CA ARG A 104 8.44 6.63 10.83
C ARG A 104 8.12 6.07 9.46
N LEU A 105 6.84 6.15 9.08
CA LEU A 105 6.36 5.75 7.76
C LEU A 105 5.29 6.72 7.27
N GLY A 106 5.22 6.88 5.95
CA GLY A 106 4.16 7.61 5.28
C GLY A 106 2.82 6.89 5.37
N VAL A 107 1.73 7.64 5.35
CA VAL A 107 0.38 7.08 5.39
C VAL A 107 -0.52 7.68 4.31
N PRO A 108 -1.55 6.94 3.83
CA PRO A 108 -2.35 7.33 2.66
C PRO A 108 -3.13 8.63 2.87
N PHE A 109 -3.57 8.92 4.08
CA PHE A 109 -4.37 10.12 4.41
C PHE A 109 -4.18 10.56 5.86
N ALA A 110 -4.64 11.77 6.17
CA ALA A 110 -4.71 12.26 7.54
C ALA A 110 -5.80 11.48 8.30
N GLY A 111 -5.44 10.86 9.44
CA GLY A 111 -6.38 9.99 10.13
C GLY A 111 -5.82 9.31 11.38
N LYS A 112 -6.61 8.39 11.88
CA LYS A 112 -6.32 7.52 13.03
C LYS A 112 -5.91 6.14 12.51
N TYR A 113 -4.85 5.58 13.09
CA TYR A 113 -4.26 4.27 12.73
C TYR A 113 -4.22 3.41 13.98
N LYS A 114 -5.08 2.38 14.02
CA LYS A 114 -5.19 1.45 15.16
C LYS A 114 -4.62 0.10 14.74
N GLU A 115 -3.62 -0.39 15.47
CA GLU A 115 -3.12 -1.75 15.29
C GLU A 115 -4.23 -2.75 15.61
N ILE A 116 -4.50 -3.67 14.70
CA ILE A 116 -5.55 -4.68 14.81
C ILE A 116 -5.00 -6.10 14.77
N LEU A 117 -3.80 -6.29 14.23
CA LEU A 117 -3.07 -7.54 14.23
C LEU A 117 -1.58 -7.25 14.26
N ASN A 118 -0.84 -8.04 15.05
CA ASN A 118 0.62 -7.99 15.09
C ASN A 118 1.16 -9.41 15.34
N SER A 119 2.01 -9.90 14.43
CA SER A 119 2.57 -11.24 14.55
C SER A 119 3.47 -11.42 15.77
N ASP A 120 4.02 -10.32 16.33
CA ASP A 120 4.85 -10.34 17.53
C ASP A 120 4.04 -10.24 18.84
N ALA A 121 2.71 -10.28 18.77
CA ALA A 121 1.87 -10.29 19.97
C ALA A 121 2.15 -11.55 20.82
N LYS A 122 2.14 -11.39 22.14
CA LYS A 122 2.42 -12.49 23.10
C LYS A 122 1.54 -13.72 22.90
N GLN A 123 0.28 -13.49 22.50
CA GLN A 123 -0.66 -14.58 22.24
C GLN A 123 -0.25 -15.48 21.07
N PHE A 124 0.65 -15.03 20.19
CA PHE A 124 1.21 -15.80 19.07
C PHE A 124 2.65 -16.24 19.35
N GLY A 125 3.12 -16.13 20.59
CA GLY A 125 4.47 -16.51 21.00
C GLY A 125 5.56 -15.45 20.74
N GLY A 126 5.15 -14.24 20.33
CA GLY A 126 6.06 -13.13 20.10
C GLY A 126 6.56 -12.44 21.36
N SER A 127 7.45 -11.47 21.21
CA SER A 127 8.04 -10.70 22.32
C SER A 127 7.01 -9.74 22.98
N GLY A 128 5.97 -9.37 22.25
CA GLY A 128 4.95 -8.43 22.68
C GLY A 128 5.26 -6.96 22.32
N MET A 129 6.14 -6.71 21.36
CA MET A 129 6.36 -5.37 20.83
C MET A 129 5.20 -4.95 19.90
N VAL A 130 4.17 -4.38 20.50
CA VAL A 130 2.92 -3.97 19.84
C VAL A 130 2.67 -2.48 19.99
N ASN A 131 1.71 -1.94 19.24
CA ASN A 131 1.30 -0.53 19.29
C ASN A 131 -0.12 -0.39 19.89
N PRO A 132 -0.31 -0.49 21.21
CA PRO A 132 -1.64 -0.56 21.82
C PRO A 132 -2.41 0.76 21.72
N ARG A 133 -1.72 1.89 21.53
CA ARG A 133 -2.35 3.21 21.40
C ARG A 133 -2.59 3.54 19.94
N VAL A 134 -3.77 4.09 19.64
CA VAL A 134 -4.08 4.65 18.32
C VAL A 134 -3.04 5.70 17.94
N LYS A 135 -2.47 5.56 16.76
CA LYS A 135 -1.53 6.54 16.20
C LYS A 135 -2.29 7.59 15.42
N MET A 136 -2.06 8.83 15.76
CA MET A 136 -2.62 9.97 15.04
C MET A 136 -1.62 10.40 13.99
N SER A 137 -2.04 10.56 12.73
CA SER A 137 -1.16 11.06 11.69
C SER A 137 -0.74 12.50 11.95
N LYS A 138 0.50 12.81 11.58
CA LYS A 138 1.03 14.17 11.59
C LYS A 138 1.18 14.65 10.15
N LYS A 139 1.00 15.94 9.93
CA LYS A 139 1.25 16.59 8.64
C LYS A 139 2.76 16.80 8.45
N GLU A 140 3.47 15.67 8.36
CA GLU A 140 4.91 15.62 8.14
C GLU A 140 5.13 14.67 6.95
N GLU A 141 5.75 15.15 5.89
CA GLU A 141 5.97 14.39 4.67
C GLU A 141 6.97 13.25 4.91
N TRP A 142 6.60 12.04 4.49
CA TRP A 142 7.44 10.84 4.57
C TRP A 142 7.01 9.82 3.51
N ASP A 143 7.93 9.06 2.94
CA ASP A 143 7.64 8.07 1.89
C ASP A 143 6.79 8.64 0.74
N THR A 144 7.07 9.86 0.31
CA THR A 144 6.28 10.60 -0.69
C THR A 144 4.81 10.87 -0.30
N ARG A 145 4.46 10.71 0.98
CA ARG A 145 3.12 10.96 1.52
C ARG A 145 3.12 12.24 2.36
N LYS A 146 2.02 13.00 2.28
CA LYS A 146 1.85 14.28 3.01
C LYS A 146 1.75 14.09 4.53
N ASN A 147 1.40 12.88 4.96
CA ASN A 147 1.19 12.54 6.36
C ASN A 147 2.02 11.33 6.75
N SER A 148 2.42 11.26 8.01
CA SER A 148 3.18 10.15 8.56
C SER A 148 2.73 9.78 9.98
N ILE A 149 3.07 8.55 10.39
CA ILE A 149 2.95 8.07 11.75
C ILE A 149 4.29 7.49 12.22
N ALA A 150 4.44 7.32 13.54
CA ALA A 150 5.58 6.62 14.12
C ALA A 150 5.09 5.43 14.94
N ILE A 151 5.63 4.24 14.67
CA ILE A 151 5.27 2.97 15.30
C ILE A 151 6.50 2.27 15.88
N ASN A 152 6.27 1.33 16.78
CA ASN A 152 7.29 0.35 17.16
C ASN A 152 7.12 -0.88 16.25
N LEU A 153 8.21 -1.43 15.77
CA LEU A 153 8.21 -2.54 14.83
C LEU A 153 9.21 -3.59 15.29
N ALA A 154 8.69 -4.76 15.64
CA ALA A 154 9.49 -5.88 16.13
C ALA A 154 10.32 -6.51 15.00
N PRO A 155 11.39 -7.24 15.34
CA PRO A 155 12.13 -8.05 14.38
C PRO A 155 11.23 -9.09 13.71
N MET A 156 11.47 -9.39 12.44
CA MET A 156 10.79 -10.49 11.70
C MET A 156 9.27 -10.49 11.89
N SER A 157 8.63 -9.30 11.88
CA SER A 157 7.22 -9.14 12.24
C SER A 157 6.39 -8.42 11.19
N THR A 158 5.09 -8.61 11.28
CA THR A 158 4.09 -7.87 10.50
C THR A 158 3.07 -7.25 11.43
N ALA A 159 2.89 -5.93 11.31
CA ALA A 159 1.85 -5.19 12.00
C ALA A 159 0.79 -4.70 11.00
N VAL A 160 -0.48 -4.85 11.33
CA VAL A 160 -1.61 -4.44 10.49
C VAL A 160 -2.43 -3.39 11.24
N PHE A 161 -2.70 -2.28 10.58
CA PHE A 161 -3.47 -1.16 11.13
C PHE A 161 -4.76 -0.95 10.34
N SER A 162 -5.87 -0.77 11.06
CA SER A 162 -7.07 -0.17 10.48
C SER A 162 -6.89 1.34 10.40
N CYS A 163 -7.34 1.92 9.28
CA CYS A 163 -7.12 3.33 8.97
C CYS A 163 -8.48 4.05 8.94
N THR A 164 -8.65 5.06 9.77
CA THR A 164 -9.86 5.88 9.81
C THR A 164 -9.49 7.32 9.47
N PRO A 165 -9.96 7.88 8.34
CA PRO A 165 -9.72 9.29 8.00
C PRO A 165 -10.23 10.21 9.11
N TYR A 166 -9.61 11.38 9.26
CA TYR A 166 -10.29 12.45 9.98
C TYR A 166 -11.50 12.89 9.16
N GLU A 167 -12.60 13.21 9.82
CA GLU A 167 -13.66 13.95 9.19
C GLU A 167 -13.04 15.25 8.63
N GLU A 168 -13.17 15.48 7.33
CA GLU A 168 -12.79 16.77 6.76
C GLU A 168 -13.68 17.81 7.44
N GLU A 169 -13.10 18.63 8.33
CA GLU A 169 -13.72 19.90 8.64
C GLU A 169 -13.87 20.61 7.30
N ALA A 170 -15.11 20.75 6.82
CA ALA A 170 -15.41 21.45 5.60
C ALA A 170 -14.71 22.82 5.69
N GLU A 171 -13.63 23.01 4.93
CA GLU A 171 -13.00 24.33 4.86
C GLU A 171 -14.12 25.32 4.51
N PRO A 172 -14.32 26.36 5.32
CA PRO A 172 -15.37 27.32 5.01
C PRO A 172 -15.09 27.84 3.61
N GLU A 173 -16.03 27.62 2.68
CA GLU A 173 -15.93 28.10 1.30
C GLU A 173 -15.50 29.57 1.37
N LYS A 174 -14.25 29.84 0.97
CA LYS A 174 -13.79 31.20 0.77
C LYS A 174 -14.71 31.79 -0.28
N LYS A 175 -15.71 32.56 0.16
CA LYS A 175 -16.57 33.35 -0.71
C LYS A 175 -15.67 34.05 -1.71
N LYS A 176 -15.67 33.59 -2.95
CA LYS A 176 -15.04 34.25 -4.06
C LYS A 176 -15.76 35.60 -4.18
N THR A 177 -15.16 36.64 -3.63
CA THR A 177 -15.57 38.00 -3.84
C THR A 177 -15.59 38.20 -5.36
N ALA A 178 -16.75 38.55 -5.88
CA ALA A 178 -16.95 38.79 -7.30
C ALA A 178 -16.14 40.01 -7.72
N GLU A 179 -14.90 39.79 -8.12
CA GLU A 179 -14.07 40.81 -8.73
C GLU A 179 -14.60 41.07 -10.14
N LYS A 180 -15.12 42.25 -10.38
CA LYS A 180 -15.66 42.71 -11.66
C LYS A 180 -14.59 42.47 -12.73
N ARG A 181 -14.83 41.49 -13.60
CA ARG A 181 -14.01 41.24 -14.78
C ARG A 181 -14.07 42.46 -15.71
N LYS A 182 -13.00 43.25 -15.71
CA LYS A 182 -12.68 44.15 -16.84
C LYS A 182 -12.31 43.25 -18.02
N ARG A 183 -13.04 43.40 -19.16
CA ARG A 183 -12.71 42.71 -20.41
C ARG A 183 -11.28 43.04 -20.80
N PRO A 184 -10.41 42.06 -21.02
CA PRO A 184 -9.09 42.33 -21.61
C PRO A 184 -9.24 42.63 -23.10
N ALA A 185 -8.45 43.63 -23.55
CA ALA A 185 -8.35 43.99 -24.96
C ALA A 185 -7.82 42.82 -25.78
N ARG A 186 -8.38 42.69 -26.98
CA ARG A 186 -8.04 41.67 -27.98
C ARG A 186 -6.57 41.74 -28.35
N GLN A 187 -5.76 40.77 -27.93
CA GLN A 187 -4.37 40.63 -28.39
C GLN A 187 -4.32 40.01 -29.78
N PRO A 188 -3.37 40.37 -30.66
CA PRO A 188 -3.23 39.78 -31.98
C PRO A 188 -2.83 38.31 -31.86
N SER A 189 -3.34 37.50 -32.80
CA SER A 189 -3.14 36.05 -32.87
C SER A 189 -1.66 35.70 -33.08
N VAL A 190 -1.04 35.09 -32.05
CA VAL A 190 0.30 34.49 -32.19
C VAL A 190 0.12 33.15 -32.93
N LYS A 191 0.79 33.00 -34.09
CA LYS A 191 0.84 31.69 -34.77
C LYS A 191 1.60 30.72 -33.89
N LEU A 192 0.95 29.64 -33.54
CA LEU A 192 1.56 28.50 -32.84
C LEU A 192 2.67 27.89 -33.74
N PRO A 193 3.80 27.46 -33.19
CA PRO A 193 4.80 26.71 -33.94
C PRO A 193 4.21 25.38 -34.42
N ALA A 194 4.61 24.93 -35.61
CA ALA A 194 4.13 23.66 -36.18
C ALA A 194 4.39 22.48 -35.25
N SER A 195 3.43 21.56 -35.19
CA SER A 195 3.57 20.37 -34.39
C SER A 195 4.71 19.47 -34.88
N PRO A 196 5.34 18.64 -34.05
CA PRO A 196 6.35 17.68 -34.49
C PRO A 196 5.88 16.77 -35.64
N LEU A 197 4.59 16.50 -35.72
CA LEU A 197 3.99 15.70 -36.80
C LEU A 197 3.95 16.45 -38.14
N ASP A 198 3.74 17.75 -38.13
CA ASP A 198 3.73 18.58 -39.36
C ASP A 198 5.14 18.64 -39.97
N VAL A 199 6.19 18.75 -39.15
CA VAL A 199 7.59 18.75 -39.58
C VAL A 199 8.00 17.40 -40.16
N ILE A 200 7.52 16.30 -39.60
CA ILE A 200 7.80 14.94 -40.12
C ILE A 200 7.10 14.73 -41.46
N SER A 201 5.84 15.15 -41.58
CA SER A 201 5.08 15.05 -42.84
C SER A 201 5.72 15.80 -43.98
N GLU A 202 6.24 17.00 -43.74
CA GLU A 202 6.91 17.81 -44.73
C GLU A 202 8.27 17.19 -45.19
N LYS A 203 9.06 16.64 -44.24
CA LYS A 203 10.31 15.91 -44.58
C LYS A 203 10.05 14.64 -45.36
N VAL A 204 9.03 13.86 -45.02
CA VAL A 204 8.66 12.65 -45.78
C VAL A 204 8.20 13.03 -47.20
N GLY A 205 7.44 14.11 -47.38
CA GLY A 205 7.03 14.62 -48.66
C GLY A 205 8.21 15.00 -49.53
N GLN A 206 9.25 15.67 -49.00
CA GLN A 206 10.47 16.04 -49.72
C GLN A 206 11.28 14.80 -50.16
N ILE A 207 11.45 13.80 -49.28
CA ILE A 207 12.15 12.55 -49.61
C ILE A 207 11.47 11.81 -50.76
N ILE A 208 10.16 11.73 -50.78
CA ILE A 208 9.39 11.09 -51.84
C ILE A 208 9.55 11.84 -53.16
N LYS A 209 9.60 13.18 -53.14
CA LYS A 209 9.79 14.02 -54.33
C LYS A 209 11.19 13.82 -54.93
N THR A 210 12.23 13.84 -54.11
CA THR A 210 13.62 13.62 -54.55
C THR A 210 13.82 12.21 -55.12
N ALA A 211 13.21 11.19 -54.53
CA ALA A 211 13.25 9.83 -55.03
C ALA A 211 12.51 9.61 -56.36
N ARG A 212 11.55 10.47 -56.70
CA ARG A 212 10.88 10.46 -58.02
C ARG A 212 11.72 11.16 -59.09
N GLU A 213 12.40 12.25 -58.73
CA GLU A 213 13.25 13.02 -59.65
C GLU A 213 14.56 12.29 -60.02
N SER A 214 15.02 11.34 -59.21
CA SER A 214 16.23 10.54 -59.48
C SER A 214 15.97 9.28 -60.34
N ARG A 215 14.78 9.08 -60.86
CA ARG A 215 14.40 7.94 -61.72
C ARG A 215 14.13 8.32 -63.20
N HIS A 216 14.52 9.50 -63.59
CA HIS A 216 14.59 9.97 -64.98
C HIS A 216 16.05 10.33 -65.31
#